data_acf3acc633cf572f718ef6d855933ab3
#
_entry.id   acf3acc633cf572f718ef6d855933ab3
#
_cell.length_a   1.000
_cell.length_b   1.000
_cell.length_c   1.000
_cell.angle_alpha   90.00
_cell.angle_beta   90.00
_cell.angle_gamma   90.00
#
_symmetry.space_group_name_H-M   'P 1'
#
loop_
_entity.id
_entity.type
_entity.pdbx_description
1 polymer ?
#
loop_
_entity_poly.entity_id
_entity_poly.type
_entity_poly.pdbx_seq_one_letter_code
_entity_poly.pdbx_strand_id
1 'polypeptide(L)'
;MSKDWKDLFVSLSDADDFKEDILYSEVVDSFKNKLRKRQNNSKEFKKISNGDYQKTLPLTVHGKVNYYIDSYRSFGHTAANLDPLGLAQKNIHVDLIYAEKLLENISLEERVGNDYPKGSKNKIFLKELKQSITDKYSDTIGLEFSHLSDERERNWIIDRFENSDYKKIKLDKKIYILKRLISARGLAKYLSAKYPGMKRFGIDGCESLIPLIDSLIEETSNNNAEQICFGMAHRGRLNLLINILGKKPKDLFAEFEENYVLKGSNTGDVKYHLGFSSNISTTKWRCSCLTYE
;
A
#
# COMPACT_ATOMS: atom_id res chain seq x y z
N MET A 1 -12.40 7.07 9.80
CA MET A 1 -13.41 7.83 9.03
C MET A 1 -14.18 8.69 10.00
N SER A 2 -14.34 10.01 9.73
CA SER A 2 -15.17 10.86 10.59
C SER A 2 -16.63 10.38 10.52
N LYS A 3 -17.41 10.70 11.56
CA LYS A 3 -18.84 10.37 11.63
C LYS A 3 -19.57 10.91 10.39
N ASP A 4 -19.20 12.09 9.93
CA ASP A 4 -19.81 12.79 8.79
C ASP A 4 -19.69 12.02 7.46
N TRP A 5 -18.57 11.34 7.22
CA TRP A 5 -18.40 10.48 6.04
C TRP A 5 -19.26 9.22 6.10
N LYS A 6 -19.43 8.64 7.30
CA LYS A 6 -20.33 7.49 7.47
C LYS A 6 -21.77 7.87 7.20
N ASP A 7 -22.18 9.02 7.76
CA ASP A 7 -23.53 9.55 7.59
C ASP A 7 -23.80 9.94 6.12
N LEU A 8 -22.80 10.48 5.40
CA LEU A 8 -22.88 10.76 3.98
C LEU A 8 -23.07 9.48 3.15
N PHE A 9 -22.29 8.42 3.41
CA PHE A 9 -22.45 7.16 2.69
C PHE A 9 -23.80 6.48 2.97
N VAL A 10 -24.32 6.59 4.19
CA VAL A 10 -25.65 6.10 4.54
C VAL A 10 -26.72 6.91 3.79
N SER A 11 -26.61 8.24 3.77
CA SER A 11 -27.56 9.09 3.06
C SER A 11 -27.55 8.88 1.55
N LEU A 12 -26.37 8.61 0.94
CA LEU A 12 -26.24 8.27 -0.47
C LEU A 12 -26.83 6.90 -0.79
N SER A 13 -26.75 5.94 0.15
CA SER A 13 -27.36 4.60 -0.03
C SER A 13 -28.88 4.61 0.04
N ASP A 14 -29.48 5.63 0.64
CA ASP A 14 -30.93 5.78 0.80
C ASP A 14 -31.55 6.76 -0.22
N ALA A 15 -30.74 7.41 -1.05
CA ALA A 15 -31.20 8.32 -2.09
C ALA A 15 -31.93 7.56 -3.22
N ASP A 16 -33.13 8.02 -3.54
CA ASP A 16 -34.01 7.33 -4.51
C ASP A 16 -33.43 7.23 -5.92
N ASP A 17 -32.58 8.18 -6.31
CA ASP A 17 -31.92 8.23 -7.63
C ASP A 17 -30.96 7.04 -7.90
N PHE A 18 -30.55 6.31 -6.88
CA PHE A 18 -29.64 5.15 -7.00
C PHE A 18 -30.34 3.80 -6.78
N LYS A 19 -31.62 3.79 -6.42
CA LYS A 19 -32.38 2.53 -6.17
C LYS A 19 -32.72 1.77 -7.44
N GLU A 20 -32.73 2.42 -8.60
CA GLU A 20 -33.03 1.81 -9.89
C GLU A 20 -31.80 1.16 -10.55
N ASP A 21 -30.58 1.40 -10.06
CA ASP A 21 -29.36 0.76 -10.56
C ASP A 21 -29.18 -0.62 -9.88
N ILE A 22 -29.57 -1.68 -10.60
CA ILE A 22 -29.51 -3.08 -10.13
C ILE A 22 -28.08 -3.43 -9.66
N LEU A 23 -27.05 -2.94 -10.35
CA LEU A 23 -25.65 -3.21 -10.01
C LEU A 23 -25.26 -2.54 -8.68
N TYR A 24 -25.78 -1.35 -8.41
CA TYR A 24 -25.51 -0.61 -7.18
C TYR A 24 -26.22 -1.24 -5.97
N SER A 25 -27.48 -1.67 -6.14
CA SER A 25 -28.25 -2.35 -5.08
C SER A 25 -27.60 -3.68 -4.68
N GLU A 26 -27.12 -4.47 -5.63
CA GLU A 26 -26.38 -5.73 -5.36
C GLU A 26 -25.07 -5.49 -4.59
N VAL A 27 -24.34 -4.44 -4.93
CA VAL A 27 -23.10 -4.06 -4.21
C VAL A 27 -23.42 -3.62 -2.79
N VAL A 28 -24.44 -2.79 -2.59
CA VAL A 28 -24.87 -2.32 -1.26
C VAL A 28 -25.38 -3.47 -0.40
N ASP A 29 -26.16 -4.38 -0.95
CA ASP A 29 -26.68 -5.55 -0.23
C ASP A 29 -25.59 -6.57 0.06
N SER A 30 -24.65 -6.78 -0.84
CA SER A 30 -23.44 -7.57 -0.60
C SER A 30 -22.63 -6.99 0.57
N PHE A 31 -22.50 -5.66 0.63
CA PHE A 31 -21.81 -4.95 1.72
C PHE A 31 -22.56 -5.08 3.04
N LYS A 32 -23.88 -4.84 3.07
CA LYS A 32 -24.75 -4.99 4.25
C LYS A 32 -24.70 -6.43 4.78
N ASN A 33 -24.73 -7.43 3.90
CA ASN A 33 -24.66 -8.84 4.26
C ASN A 33 -23.27 -9.24 4.78
N LYS A 34 -22.18 -8.70 4.23
CA LYS A 34 -20.82 -8.87 4.76
C LYS A 34 -20.69 -8.25 6.15
N LEU A 35 -21.25 -7.08 6.39
CA LEU A 35 -21.25 -6.43 7.71
C LEU A 35 -22.02 -7.24 8.75
N ARG A 36 -23.20 -7.78 8.40
CA ARG A 36 -23.99 -8.66 9.28
C ARG A 36 -23.28 -9.98 9.61
N LYS A 37 -22.66 -10.62 8.63
CA LYS A 37 -21.84 -11.84 8.85
C LYS A 37 -20.63 -11.57 9.76
N ARG A 38 -20.00 -10.40 9.64
CA ARG A 38 -18.86 -9.99 10.50
C ARG A 38 -19.28 -9.75 11.94
N GLN A 39 -20.44 -9.15 12.19
CA GLN A 39 -20.98 -8.96 13.54
C GLN A 39 -21.30 -10.29 14.26
N ASN A 40 -21.72 -11.32 13.51
CA ASN A 40 -21.97 -12.65 14.06
C ASN A 40 -20.66 -13.41 14.34
N ASN A 41 -19.67 -13.31 13.45
CA ASN A 41 -18.36 -13.96 13.65
C ASN A 41 -17.56 -13.35 14.82
N SER A 42 -17.76 -12.06 15.16
CA SER A 42 -17.09 -11.46 16.32
C SER A 42 -17.53 -12.07 17.67
N LYS A 43 -18.69 -12.76 17.72
CA LYS A 43 -19.14 -13.51 18.90
C LYS A 43 -18.51 -14.90 18.99
N GLU A 44 -18.15 -15.50 17.86
CA GLU A 44 -17.44 -16.81 17.84
C GLU A 44 -15.95 -16.68 18.13
N PHE A 45 -15.30 -15.61 17.69
CA PHE A 45 -13.87 -15.38 17.97
C PHE A 45 -13.55 -15.19 19.45
N LYS A 46 -14.49 -14.74 20.27
CA LYS A 46 -14.32 -14.72 21.74
C LYS A 46 -14.25 -16.09 22.38
N LYS A 47 -14.64 -17.16 21.68
CA LYS A 47 -14.62 -18.55 22.19
C LYS A 47 -13.31 -19.30 21.88
N ILE A 48 -12.52 -18.83 20.90
CA ILE A 48 -11.25 -19.48 20.48
C ILE A 48 -10.06 -19.04 21.35
N SER A 49 -10.22 -18.03 22.21
CA SER A 49 -9.14 -17.48 23.04
C SER A 49 -8.69 -18.37 24.21
N ASN A 50 -9.25 -19.54 24.40
CA ASN A 50 -8.93 -20.46 25.50
C ASN A 50 -8.43 -21.86 25.09
N GLY A 51 -8.03 -22.06 23.85
CA GLY A 51 -7.52 -23.31 23.31
C GLY A 51 -6.00 -23.34 23.28
N ASP A 52 -5.43 -24.13 24.15
CA ASP A 52 -4.12 -24.78 24.22
C ASP A 52 -3.08 -24.42 23.11
N TYR A 53 -2.45 -23.27 23.23
CA TYR A 53 -1.14 -23.05 22.68
C TYR A 53 -0.08 -23.17 23.79
N GLN A 54 0.16 -24.38 24.25
CA GLN A 54 1.37 -24.67 25.01
C GLN A 54 2.56 -24.82 24.05
N LYS A 55 2.97 -23.71 23.42
CA LYS A 55 4.35 -23.61 22.93
C LYS A 55 5.26 -23.53 24.15
N THR A 56 6.30 -24.38 24.17
CA THR A 56 7.37 -24.30 25.18
C THR A 56 7.97 -22.90 25.14
N LEU A 57 7.65 -22.11 26.15
CA LEU A 57 7.97 -20.71 26.24
C LEU A 57 9.43 -20.45 26.59
N PRO A 58 10.07 -19.44 26.07
CA PRO A 58 11.32 -18.95 26.60
C PRO A 58 11.07 -18.45 28.04
N LEU A 59 11.64 -19.15 29.02
CA LEU A 59 11.48 -18.83 30.44
C LEU A 59 12.17 -17.53 30.86
N THR A 60 13.15 -17.05 30.09
CA THR A 60 13.95 -15.85 30.42
C THR A 60 13.28 -14.57 29.86
N VAL A 61 13.46 -13.43 30.55
CA VAL A 61 13.03 -12.11 30.09
C VAL A 61 13.55 -11.82 28.67
N HIS A 62 14.84 -12.09 28.43
CA HIS A 62 15.44 -11.91 27.12
C HIS A 62 14.76 -12.74 26.03
N GLY A 63 14.45 -13.99 26.30
CA GLY A 63 13.73 -14.85 25.35
C GLY A 63 12.32 -14.33 25.05
N LYS A 64 11.59 -13.83 26.04
CA LYS A 64 10.28 -13.20 25.86
C LYS A 64 10.34 -11.95 25.01
N VAL A 65 11.37 -11.11 25.24
CA VAL A 65 11.59 -9.88 24.47
C VAL A 65 11.93 -10.21 23.01
N ASN A 66 12.79 -11.19 22.75
CA ASN A 66 13.10 -11.59 21.38
C ASN A 66 11.87 -12.18 20.67
N TYR A 67 11.07 -13.00 21.35
CA TYR A 67 9.80 -13.49 20.79
C TYR A 67 8.87 -12.34 20.42
N TYR A 68 8.79 -11.31 21.26
CA TYR A 68 8.00 -10.12 20.98
C TYR A 68 8.48 -9.40 19.70
N ILE A 69 9.79 -9.15 19.59
CA ILE A 69 10.40 -8.51 18.41
C ILE A 69 10.09 -9.33 17.15
N ASP A 70 10.33 -10.64 17.18
CA ASP A 70 10.16 -11.51 16.02
C ASP A 70 8.68 -11.68 15.62
N SER A 71 7.78 -11.64 16.60
CA SER A 71 6.34 -11.63 16.32
C SER A 71 5.92 -10.37 15.57
N TYR A 72 6.43 -9.20 15.94
CA TYR A 72 6.15 -7.96 15.22
C TYR A 72 6.82 -7.91 13.85
N ARG A 73 8.05 -8.43 13.70
CA ARG A 73 8.70 -8.61 12.40
C ARG A 73 7.88 -9.46 11.46
N SER A 74 7.28 -10.52 11.96
CA SER A 74 6.52 -11.49 11.14
C SER A 74 5.07 -11.07 10.89
N PHE A 75 4.40 -10.50 11.87
CA PHE A 75 2.96 -10.30 11.88
C PHE A 75 2.50 -8.87 12.20
N GLY A 76 3.43 -7.93 12.42
CA GLY A 76 3.11 -6.53 12.76
C GLY A 76 2.19 -5.85 11.76
N HIS A 77 2.28 -6.20 10.47
CA HIS A 77 1.40 -5.72 9.41
C HIS A 77 -0.08 -6.02 9.66
N THR A 78 -0.42 -7.10 10.39
CA THR A 78 -1.81 -7.45 10.71
C THR A 78 -2.44 -6.49 11.73
N ALA A 79 -1.62 -5.82 12.54
CA ALA A 79 -2.04 -4.78 13.49
C ALA A 79 -1.94 -3.37 12.89
N ALA A 80 -1.28 -3.20 11.73
CA ALA A 80 -1.04 -1.92 11.11
C ALA A 80 -2.34 -1.20 10.69
N ASN A 81 -2.29 0.13 10.67
CA ASN A 81 -3.42 0.97 10.31
C ASN A 81 -3.42 1.25 8.80
N LEU A 82 -3.72 0.23 8.00
CA LEU A 82 -3.67 0.25 6.54
C LEU A 82 -4.99 0.69 5.89
N ASP A 83 -6.06 0.81 6.66
CA ASP A 83 -7.37 1.22 6.17
C ASP A 83 -7.74 2.61 6.71
N PRO A 84 -7.43 3.69 5.96
CA PRO A 84 -7.74 5.06 6.39
C PRO A 84 -9.24 5.34 6.47
N LEU A 85 -10.08 4.54 5.80
CA LEU A 85 -11.53 4.68 5.83
C LEU A 85 -12.17 3.91 7.00
N GLY A 86 -11.43 3.00 7.65
CA GLY A 86 -11.90 2.20 8.77
C GLY A 86 -13.04 1.24 8.40
N LEU A 87 -13.08 0.76 7.15
CA LEU A 87 -14.10 -0.15 6.63
C LEU A 87 -13.78 -1.62 6.96
N ALA A 88 -12.50 -1.96 7.07
CA ALA A 88 -12.07 -3.31 7.38
C ALA A 88 -11.87 -3.50 8.89
N GLN A 89 -12.27 -4.68 9.40
CA GLN A 89 -11.88 -5.08 10.76
C GLN A 89 -10.42 -5.54 10.75
N LYS A 90 -9.63 -5.05 11.70
CA LYS A 90 -8.27 -5.56 11.91
C LYS A 90 -8.35 -7.00 12.40
N ASN A 91 -7.64 -7.88 11.71
CA ASN A 91 -7.48 -9.28 12.10
C ASN A 91 -6.07 -9.47 12.64
N ILE A 92 -5.87 -9.08 13.91
CA ILE A 92 -4.58 -9.16 14.58
C ILE A 92 -4.18 -10.62 14.74
N HIS A 93 -2.96 -10.95 14.31
CA HIS A 93 -2.45 -12.31 14.40
C HIS A 93 -2.31 -12.77 15.86
N VAL A 94 -2.63 -14.05 16.11
CA VAL A 94 -2.62 -14.64 17.47
C VAL A 94 -1.26 -14.53 18.16
N ASP A 95 -0.17 -14.65 17.40
CA ASP A 95 1.19 -14.55 17.96
C ASP A 95 1.51 -13.13 18.48
N LEU A 96 0.91 -12.06 17.89
CA LEU A 96 1.04 -10.71 18.46
C LEU A 96 0.32 -10.59 19.81
N ILE A 97 -0.91 -11.11 19.88
CA ILE A 97 -1.70 -11.07 21.11
C ILE A 97 -0.94 -11.83 22.21
N TYR A 98 -0.35 -12.96 21.84
CA TYR A 98 0.42 -13.78 22.74
C TYR A 98 1.73 -13.11 23.18
N ALA A 99 2.45 -12.49 22.26
CA ALA A 99 3.67 -11.74 22.54
C ALA A 99 3.43 -10.59 23.53
N GLU A 100 2.30 -9.87 23.40
CA GLU A 100 1.91 -8.83 24.36
C GLU A 100 1.69 -9.43 25.76
N LYS A 101 0.95 -10.54 25.87
CA LYS A 101 0.70 -11.23 27.15
C LYS A 101 1.98 -11.72 27.83
N LEU A 102 2.98 -12.15 27.07
CA LEU A 102 4.26 -12.60 27.63
C LEU A 102 5.02 -11.50 28.39
N LEU A 103 4.80 -10.26 28.00
CA LEU A 103 5.47 -9.08 28.58
C LEU A 103 4.65 -8.39 29.68
N GLU A 104 3.38 -8.77 29.91
CA GLU A 104 2.50 -8.12 30.90
C GLU A 104 3.07 -8.09 32.32
N ASN A 105 3.82 -9.13 32.72
CA ASN A 105 4.40 -9.24 34.05
C ASN A 105 5.81 -8.65 34.17
N ILE A 106 6.29 -7.95 33.16
CA ILE A 106 7.59 -7.29 33.15
C ILE A 106 7.36 -5.80 33.29
N SER A 107 8.10 -5.15 34.20
CA SER A 107 7.95 -3.70 34.38
C SER A 107 8.34 -2.94 33.12
N LEU A 108 7.53 -1.96 32.75
CA LEU A 108 7.81 -1.09 31.61
C LEU A 108 9.10 -0.27 31.78
N GLU A 109 9.52 -0.03 33.01
CA GLU A 109 10.78 0.66 33.38
C GLU A 109 11.95 -0.32 33.52
N GLU A 110 11.76 -1.60 33.22
CA GLU A 110 12.86 -2.57 33.21
C GLU A 110 13.73 -2.37 31.96
N ARG A 111 15.06 -2.38 32.15
CA ARG A 111 16.02 -2.34 31.05
C ARG A 111 16.26 -3.73 30.49
N VAL A 112 15.78 -3.96 29.27
CA VAL A 112 15.86 -5.25 28.58
C VAL A 112 16.93 -5.23 27.51
N GLY A 113 17.69 -6.33 27.40
CA GLY A 113 18.54 -6.59 26.25
C GLY A 113 17.67 -7.01 25.06
N ASN A 114 18.01 -6.50 23.87
CA ASN A 114 17.17 -6.68 22.69
C ASN A 114 18.02 -6.72 21.41
N ASP A 115 17.42 -7.23 20.31
CA ASP A 115 17.95 -7.23 18.96
C ASP A 115 17.16 -6.24 18.07
N TYR A 116 16.83 -5.08 18.60
CA TYR A 116 16.08 -4.05 17.86
C TYR A 116 16.70 -2.65 18.04
N PRO A 117 17.04 -1.92 16.98
CA PRO A 117 17.10 -2.40 15.59
C PRO A 117 18.02 -3.61 15.44
N LYS A 118 17.81 -4.42 14.39
CA LYS A 118 18.56 -5.67 14.21
C LYS A 118 20.07 -5.49 14.37
N GLY A 119 20.69 -6.36 15.18
CA GLY A 119 22.11 -6.27 15.53
C GLY A 119 22.41 -5.37 16.73
N SER A 120 21.41 -4.70 17.32
CA SER A 120 21.59 -3.90 18.54
C SER A 120 21.94 -4.80 19.73
N LYS A 121 22.91 -4.36 20.53
CA LYS A 121 23.29 -4.99 21.80
C LYS A 121 22.98 -4.11 23.00
N ASN A 122 22.27 -2.99 22.78
CA ASN A 122 21.97 -2.03 23.81
C ASN A 122 20.82 -2.50 24.71
N LYS A 123 20.85 -2.08 25.98
CA LYS A 123 19.70 -2.23 26.88
C LYS A 123 18.90 -0.94 26.87
N ILE A 124 17.61 -1.05 26.56
CA ILE A 124 16.66 0.06 26.59
C ILE A 124 15.49 -0.28 27.51
N PHE A 125 14.73 0.72 27.91
CA PHE A 125 13.51 0.48 28.69
C PHE A 125 12.48 -0.29 27.88
N LEU A 126 11.79 -1.26 28.48
CA LEU A 126 10.78 -2.07 27.82
C LEU A 126 9.70 -1.19 27.16
N LYS A 127 9.29 -0.10 27.81
CA LYS A 127 8.36 0.90 27.27
C LYS A 127 8.85 1.48 25.93
N GLU A 128 10.11 1.90 25.88
CA GLU A 128 10.71 2.49 24.68
C GLU A 128 10.81 1.46 23.55
N LEU A 129 11.18 0.23 23.88
CA LEU A 129 11.22 -0.87 22.92
C LEU A 129 9.84 -1.14 22.31
N LYS A 130 8.81 -1.31 23.16
CA LYS A 130 7.43 -1.55 22.71
C LYS A 130 6.93 -0.43 21.79
N GLN A 131 7.15 0.83 22.19
CA GLN A 131 6.75 1.98 21.38
C GLN A 131 7.47 1.99 20.03
N SER A 132 8.80 1.81 20.03
CA SER A 132 9.59 1.83 18.81
C SER A 132 9.19 0.74 17.82
N ILE A 133 8.92 -0.47 18.31
CA ILE A 133 8.50 -1.61 17.48
C ILE A 133 7.09 -1.36 16.91
N THR A 134 6.14 -0.92 17.74
CA THR A 134 4.77 -0.63 17.32
C THR A 134 4.75 0.49 16.29
N ASP A 135 5.49 1.57 16.52
CA ASP A 135 5.61 2.68 15.59
C ASP A 135 6.23 2.28 14.24
N LYS A 136 7.03 1.22 14.24
CA LYS A 136 7.71 0.74 13.04
C LYS A 136 6.86 -0.26 12.27
N TYR A 137 6.33 -1.27 12.95
CA TYR A 137 5.69 -2.43 12.31
C TYR A 137 4.16 -2.39 12.28
N SER A 138 3.52 -1.51 13.06
CA SER A 138 2.06 -1.49 13.21
C SER A 138 1.42 -0.12 13.07
N ASP A 139 2.14 0.86 12.52
CA ASP A 139 1.59 2.19 12.23
C ASP A 139 0.85 2.21 10.86
N THR A 140 1.24 3.05 9.93
CA THR A 140 0.58 3.25 8.63
C THR A 140 1.23 2.46 7.47
N ILE A 141 2.26 1.67 7.76
CA ILE A 141 2.94 0.80 6.80
C ILE A 141 2.88 -0.63 7.30
N GLY A 142 2.41 -1.56 6.48
CA GLY A 142 2.48 -2.99 6.70
C GLY A 142 3.63 -3.58 5.89
N LEU A 143 4.60 -4.19 6.55
CA LEU A 143 5.73 -4.86 5.91
C LEU A 143 5.53 -6.37 5.97
N GLU A 144 5.49 -7.01 4.81
CA GLU A 144 5.31 -8.46 4.67
C GLU A 144 6.50 -9.07 3.94
N PHE A 145 7.35 -9.79 4.64
CA PHE A 145 8.57 -10.40 4.08
C PHE A 145 8.87 -11.81 4.62
N SER A 146 8.11 -12.27 5.61
CA SER A 146 8.34 -13.57 6.27
C SER A 146 8.19 -14.77 5.32
N HIS A 147 7.51 -14.59 4.18
CA HIS A 147 7.33 -15.61 3.15
C HIS A 147 8.57 -15.81 2.27
N LEU A 148 9.54 -14.89 2.31
CA LEU A 148 10.78 -15.02 1.55
C LEU A 148 11.62 -16.17 2.11
N SER A 149 12.10 -17.05 1.27
CA SER A 149 12.91 -18.21 1.68
C SER A 149 14.37 -17.87 1.97
N ASP A 150 14.94 -16.90 1.25
CA ASP A 150 16.34 -16.49 1.46
C ASP A 150 16.46 -15.63 2.76
N GLU A 151 17.23 -16.15 3.70
CA GLU A 151 17.47 -15.47 4.97
C GLU A 151 18.27 -14.17 4.80
N ARG A 152 19.18 -14.09 3.84
CA ARG A 152 19.97 -12.87 3.60
C ARG A 152 19.07 -11.74 3.09
N GLU A 153 18.12 -12.08 2.24
CA GLU A 153 17.12 -11.15 1.72
C GLU A 153 16.21 -10.63 2.82
N ARG A 154 15.69 -11.52 3.67
CA ARG A 154 14.91 -11.12 4.86
C ARG A 154 15.70 -10.21 5.79
N ASN A 155 16.92 -10.57 6.10
CA ASN A 155 17.80 -9.80 7.00
C ASN A 155 18.11 -8.43 6.42
N TRP A 156 18.32 -8.32 5.11
CA TRP A 156 18.54 -7.05 4.42
C TRP A 156 17.29 -6.15 4.51
N ILE A 157 16.10 -6.71 4.31
CA ILE A 157 14.83 -5.96 4.43
C ILE A 157 14.66 -5.46 5.86
N ILE A 158 14.86 -6.31 6.86
CA ILE A 158 14.75 -5.95 8.28
C ILE A 158 15.69 -4.79 8.61
N ASP A 159 16.97 -4.93 8.25
CA ASP A 159 17.99 -3.91 8.53
C ASP A 159 17.63 -2.58 7.89
N ARG A 160 17.27 -2.59 6.60
CA ARG A 160 16.84 -1.38 5.88
C ARG A 160 15.62 -0.75 6.50
N PHE A 161 14.62 -1.54 6.85
CA PHE A 161 13.38 -1.04 7.41
C PHE A 161 13.56 -0.48 8.81
N GLU A 162 14.19 -1.23 9.72
CA GLU A 162 14.38 -0.82 11.11
C GLU A 162 15.27 0.43 11.24
N ASN A 163 16.33 0.56 10.42
CA ASN A 163 17.23 1.69 10.43
C ASN A 163 16.79 2.87 9.55
N SER A 164 15.73 2.72 8.75
CA SER A 164 15.22 3.82 7.94
C SER A 164 14.35 4.79 8.76
N ASP A 165 14.41 6.07 8.43
CA ASP A 165 13.49 7.09 8.97
C ASP A 165 12.48 7.53 7.90
N TYR A 166 11.65 6.60 7.45
CA TYR A 166 10.68 6.84 6.38
C TYR A 166 9.57 7.86 6.75
N LYS A 167 9.41 8.17 8.04
CA LYS A 167 8.45 9.19 8.50
C LYS A 167 8.95 10.61 8.27
N LYS A 168 10.27 10.82 8.15
CA LYS A 168 10.88 12.14 7.95
C LYS A 168 11.01 12.50 6.47
N ILE A 169 9.89 12.67 5.79
CA ILE A 169 9.88 13.17 4.42
C ILE A 169 10.06 14.69 4.45
N LYS A 170 11.09 15.22 3.77
CA LYS A 170 11.35 16.66 3.63
C LYS A 170 10.19 17.36 2.93
N LEU A 171 9.98 18.65 3.28
CA LEU A 171 8.87 19.44 2.74
C LEU A 171 8.86 19.48 1.20
N ASP A 172 10.00 19.68 0.57
CA ASP A 172 10.11 19.71 -0.90
C ASP A 172 9.65 18.40 -1.54
N LYS A 173 10.00 17.25 -0.93
CA LYS A 173 9.52 15.95 -1.41
C LYS A 173 8.02 15.78 -1.20
N LYS A 174 7.46 16.29 -0.10
CA LYS A 174 6.00 16.29 0.13
C LYS A 174 5.28 17.13 -0.93
N ILE A 175 5.79 18.33 -1.23
CA ILE A 175 5.25 19.21 -2.28
C ILE A 175 5.34 18.52 -3.64
N TYR A 176 6.46 17.87 -3.94
CA TYR A 176 6.64 17.12 -5.18
C TYR A 176 5.59 16.00 -5.30
N ILE A 177 5.44 15.16 -4.26
CA ILE A 177 4.44 14.10 -4.22
C ILE A 177 3.03 14.67 -4.45
N LEU A 178 2.68 15.76 -3.78
CA LEU A 178 1.38 16.42 -3.95
C LEU A 178 1.16 16.87 -5.39
N LYS A 179 2.15 17.49 -6.04
CA LYS A 179 2.08 17.88 -7.45
C LYS A 179 1.82 16.68 -8.35
N ARG A 180 2.48 15.54 -8.10
CA ARG A 180 2.29 14.32 -8.88
C ARG A 180 0.89 13.72 -8.68
N LEU A 181 0.37 13.73 -7.46
CA LEU A 181 -1.00 13.30 -7.16
C LEU A 181 -2.05 14.20 -7.86
N ILE A 182 -1.85 15.52 -7.83
CA ILE A 182 -2.72 16.48 -8.53
C ILE A 182 -2.68 16.23 -10.04
N SER A 183 -1.50 15.98 -10.62
CA SER A 183 -1.33 15.67 -12.03
C SER A 183 -2.08 14.39 -12.44
N ALA A 184 -1.93 13.33 -11.64
CA ALA A 184 -2.60 12.06 -11.86
C ALA A 184 -4.13 12.21 -11.81
N ARG A 185 -4.64 12.90 -10.80
CA ARG A 185 -6.07 13.17 -10.62
C ARG A 185 -6.61 14.10 -11.68
N GLY A 186 -5.83 15.14 -12.07
CA GLY A 186 -6.20 16.11 -13.09
C GLY A 186 -6.42 15.47 -14.45
N LEU A 187 -5.52 14.57 -14.87
CA LEU A 187 -5.69 13.82 -16.11
C LEU A 187 -6.96 12.97 -16.09
N ALA A 188 -7.17 12.22 -15.03
CA ALA A 188 -8.36 11.36 -14.88
C ALA A 188 -9.66 12.19 -14.93
N LYS A 189 -9.71 13.31 -14.22
CA LYS A 189 -10.86 14.24 -14.22
C LYS A 189 -11.09 14.86 -15.61
N TYR A 190 -10.02 15.30 -16.29
CA TYR A 190 -10.13 15.88 -17.64
C TYR A 190 -10.69 14.88 -18.64
N LEU A 191 -10.14 13.67 -18.69
CA LEU A 191 -10.63 12.62 -19.59
C LEU A 191 -12.08 12.23 -19.29
N SER A 192 -12.47 12.22 -18.02
CA SER A 192 -13.84 11.94 -17.61
C SER A 192 -14.82 12.99 -18.13
N ALA A 193 -14.45 14.26 -18.06
CA ALA A 193 -15.30 15.36 -18.47
C ALA A 193 -15.37 15.51 -20.01
N LYS A 194 -14.21 15.34 -20.69
CA LYS A 194 -14.15 15.56 -22.14
C LYS A 194 -14.68 14.37 -22.95
N TYR A 195 -14.50 13.15 -22.47
CA TYR A 195 -14.87 11.92 -23.16
C TYR A 195 -15.81 11.05 -22.31
N PRO A 196 -17.03 11.52 -22.03
CA PRO A 196 -18.01 10.76 -21.24
C PRO A 196 -18.37 9.45 -21.95
N GLY A 197 -18.50 8.38 -21.18
CA GLY A 197 -18.85 7.06 -21.71
C GLY A 197 -17.72 6.27 -22.39
N MET A 198 -16.58 6.90 -22.70
CA MET A 198 -15.45 6.18 -23.28
C MET A 198 -14.67 5.40 -22.22
N LYS A 199 -14.27 4.16 -22.55
CA LYS A 199 -13.40 3.36 -21.68
C LYS A 199 -12.04 4.02 -21.53
N ARG A 200 -11.60 4.22 -20.30
CA ARG A 200 -10.29 4.85 -19.98
C ARG A 200 -9.51 4.16 -18.89
N PHE A 201 -10.10 3.18 -18.22
CA PHE A 201 -9.46 2.38 -17.16
C PHE A 201 -8.60 3.25 -16.23
N GLY A 202 -9.25 4.18 -15.53
CA GLY A 202 -8.60 5.17 -14.67
C GLY A 202 -7.76 4.55 -13.54
N ILE A 203 -6.93 5.38 -12.92
CA ILE A 203 -6.08 5.02 -11.78
C ILE A 203 -6.78 5.26 -10.43
N ASP A 204 -8.06 5.58 -10.45
CA ASP A 204 -8.84 6.02 -9.30
C ASP A 204 -8.63 5.13 -8.07
N GLY A 205 -8.23 5.76 -6.95
CA GLY A 205 -7.86 5.11 -5.70
C GLY A 205 -6.41 4.61 -5.61
N CYS A 206 -5.65 4.66 -6.71
CA CYS A 206 -4.25 4.24 -6.78
C CYS A 206 -3.34 5.36 -7.31
N GLU A 207 -3.70 6.62 -7.15
CA GLU A 207 -2.95 7.78 -7.66
C GLU A 207 -1.52 7.84 -7.11
N SER A 208 -1.29 7.28 -5.93
CA SER A 208 0.04 7.16 -5.32
C SER A 208 1.04 6.32 -6.13
N LEU A 209 0.56 5.50 -7.08
CA LEU A 209 1.40 4.77 -8.02
C LEU A 209 2.31 5.72 -8.83
N ILE A 210 1.85 6.91 -9.18
CA ILE A 210 2.61 7.86 -9.98
C ILE A 210 3.86 8.36 -9.23
N PRO A 211 3.77 8.97 -8.04
CA PRO A 211 4.97 9.36 -7.30
C PRO A 211 5.82 8.17 -6.82
N LEU A 212 5.24 6.97 -6.67
CA LEU A 212 5.97 5.75 -6.36
C LEU A 212 6.90 5.39 -7.53
N ILE A 213 6.36 5.31 -8.76
CA ILE A 213 7.15 4.96 -9.95
C ILE A 213 8.22 6.03 -10.24
N ASP A 214 7.92 7.31 -10.08
CA ASP A 214 8.94 8.37 -10.19
C ASP A 214 10.12 8.11 -9.25
N SER A 215 9.81 7.79 -7.99
CA SER A 215 10.86 7.50 -6.99
C SER A 215 11.62 6.22 -7.30
N LEU A 216 10.94 5.21 -7.86
CA LEU A 216 11.56 3.96 -8.30
C LEU A 216 12.53 4.19 -9.45
N ILE A 217 12.14 4.98 -10.47
CA ILE A 217 13.00 5.33 -11.61
C ILE A 217 14.26 6.06 -11.13
N GLU A 218 14.09 7.01 -10.24
CA GLU A 218 15.21 7.78 -9.67
C GLU A 218 16.16 6.86 -8.90
N GLU A 219 15.63 6.00 -8.03
CA GLU A 219 16.44 5.10 -7.21
C GLU A 219 17.14 4.03 -8.05
N THR A 220 16.47 3.43 -9.03
CA THR A 220 17.08 2.43 -9.91
C THR A 220 18.16 3.05 -10.80
N SER A 221 17.95 4.27 -11.29
CA SER A 221 18.96 5.02 -12.01
C SER A 221 20.19 5.32 -11.15
N ASN A 222 20.01 5.68 -9.87
CA ASN A 222 21.09 5.86 -8.91
C ASN A 222 21.91 4.57 -8.70
N ASN A 223 21.27 3.42 -8.87
CA ASN A 223 21.88 2.10 -8.83
C ASN A 223 22.32 1.56 -10.21
N ASN A 224 22.54 2.45 -11.19
CA ASN A 224 23.07 2.19 -12.52
C ASN A 224 22.13 1.39 -13.45
N ALA A 225 20.82 1.39 -13.21
CA ALA A 225 19.89 0.83 -14.18
C ALA A 225 19.81 1.75 -15.43
N GLU A 226 20.09 1.20 -16.58
CA GLU A 226 20.04 1.92 -17.86
C GLU A 226 18.67 1.85 -18.53
N GLN A 227 17.93 0.77 -18.25
CA GLN A 227 16.62 0.53 -18.84
C GLN A 227 15.64 0.01 -17.79
N ILE A 228 14.39 0.47 -17.89
CA ILE A 228 13.28 -0.01 -17.08
C ILE A 228 12.13 -0.41 -18.01
N CYS A 229 11.65 -1.63 -17.84
CA CYS A 229 10.54 -2.18 -18.60
C CYS A 229 9.30 -2.29 -17.70
N PHE A 230 8.19 -1.67 -18.14
CA PHE A 230 6.92 -1.71 -17.41
C PHE A 230 5.97 -2.70 -18.09
N GLY A 231 5.70 -3.83 -17.44
CA GLY A 231 4.63 -4.75 -17.81
C GLY A 231 3.39 -4.44 -16.96
N MET A 232 2.29 -4.07 -17.57
CA MET A 232 1.06 -3.76 -16.86
C MET A 232 -0.18 -3.91 -17.74
N ALA A 233 -1.30 -4.26 -17.10
CA ALA A 233 -2.61 -4.24 -17.73
C ALA A 233 -3.08 -2.79 -17.99
N HIS A 234 -4.29 -2.64 -18.49
CA HIS A 234 -4.86 -1.36 -18.93
C HIS A 234 -5.16 -0.37 -17.79
N ARG A 235 -5.44 -0.82 -16.55
CA ARG A 235 -5.81 0.08 -15.44
C ARG A 235 -4.65 0.99 -15.05
N GLY A 236 -4.91 2.30 -15.10
CA GLY A 236 -3.91 3.34 -14.82
C GLY A 236 -2.88 3.57 -15.92
N ARG A 237 -2.90 2.79 -17.01
CA ARG A 237 -1.88 2.85 -18.08
C ARG A 237 -1.79 4.22 -18.73
N LEU A 238 -2.92 4.87 -19.05
CA LEU A 238 -2.91 6.21 -19.64
C LEU A 238 -2.23 7.23 -18.74
N ASN A 239 -2.42 7.09 -17.44
CA ASN A 239 -1.79 7.94 -16.44
C ASN A 239 -0.27 7.73 -16.38
N LEU A 240 0.18 6.47 -16.45
CA LEU A 240 1.60 6.13 -16.56
C LEU A 240 2.21 6.72 -17.84
N LEU A 241 1.58 6.55 -18.99
CA LEU A 241 2.08 7.03 -20.28
C LEU A 241 2.31 8.55 -20.27
N ILE A 242 1.35 9.31 -19.72
CA ILE A 242 1.44 10.78 -19.68
C ILE A 242 2.36 11.25 -18.55
N ASN A 243 2.11 10.83 -17.34
CA ASN A 243 2.75 11.42 -16.17
C ASN A 243 4.15 10.85 -15.90
N ILE A 244 4.46 9.63 -16.31
CA ILE A 244 5.77 9.01 -16.11
C ILE A 244 6.58 9.02 -17.39
N LEU A 245 6.04 8.44 -18.46
CA LEU A 245 6.79 8.25 -19.70
C LEU A 245 6.82 9.49 -20.61
N GLY A 246 6.06 10.53 -20.29
CA GLY A 246 6.09 11.80 -21.01
C GLY A 246 5.41 11.78 -22.36
N LYS A 247 4.48 10.84 -22.62
CA LYS A 247 3.61 10.90 -23.79
C LYS A 247 2.86 12.22 -23.80
N LYS A 248 2.84 12.92 -24.93
CA LYS A 248 2.20 14.23 -25.00
C LYS A 248 0.68 14.07 -24.88
N PRO A 249 0.00 14.88 -24.03
CA PRO A 249 -1.46 14.81 -23.90
C PRO A 249 -2.20 14.96 -25.22
N LYS A 250 -1.70 15.81 -26.13
CA LYS A 250 -2.29 16.00 -27.46
C LYS A 250 -2.34 14.70 -28.29
N ASP A 251 -1.30 13.86 -28.18
CA ASP A 251 -1.22 12.61 -28.94
C ASP A 251 -2.24 11.60 -28.39
N LEU A 252 -2.38 11.55 -27.05
CA LEU A 252 -3.41 10.75 -26.40
C LEU A 252 -4.83 11.23 -26.77
N PHE A 253 -5.07 12.55 -26.81
CA PHE A 253 -6.38 13.10 -27.15
C PHE A 253 -6.75 12.82 -28.61
N ALA A 254 -5.78 12.90 -29.53
CA ALA A 254 -5.98 12.53 -30.94
C ALA A 254 -6.40 11.05 -31.08
N GLU A 255 -5.85 10.16 -30.25
CA GLU A 255 -6.27 8.74 -30.20
C GLU A 255 -7.73 8.62 -29.71
N PHE A 256 -8.17 9.41 -28.74
CA PHE A 256 -9.56 9.43 -28.27
C PHE A 256 -10.53 9.99 -29.32
N GLU A 257 -10.09 10.94 -30.13
CA GLU A 257 -10.89 11.59 -31.17
C GLU A 257 -10.88 10.84 -32.52
N GLU A 258 -10.24 9.63 -32.54
CA GLU A 258 -10.12 8.77 -33.73
C GLU A 258 -9.42 9.45 -34.94
N ASN A 259 -8.77 10.59 -34.70
CA ASN A 259 -8.01 11.33 -35.69
C ASN A 259 -6.60 10.76 -35.90
N TYR A 260 -6.25 9.68 -35.23
CA TYR A 260 -4.94 9.06 -35.26
C TYR A 260 -4.93 7.88 -36.24
N VAL A 261 -4.59 8.17 -37.49
CA VAL A 261 -4.28 7.15 -38.47
C VAL A 261 -2.86 6.66 -38.21
N LEU A 262 -2.71 5.53 -37.52
CA LEU A 262 -1.46 4.81 -37.44
C LEU A 262 -1.09 4.36 -38.86
N LYS A 263 -0.12 5.03 -39.47
CA LYS A 263 0.44 4.60 -40.75
C LYS A 263 0.95 3.16 -40.59
N GLY A 264 0.20 2.21 -41.12
CA GLY A 264 0.62 0.84 -41.28
C GLY A 264 0.10 -0.21 -40.29
N SER A 265 -0.79 0.11 -39.35
CA SER A 265 -1.39 -0.90 -38.48
C SER A 265 -2.91 -0.96 -38.65
N ASN A 266 -3.36 -1.98 -39.36
CA ASN A 266 -4.73 -2.46 -39.34
C ASN A 266 -5.04 -3.26 -38.06
N THR A 267 -4.49 -2.84 -36.93
CA THR A 267 -4.69 -3.52 -35.66
C THR A 267 -5.94 -2.92 -35.02
N GLY A 268 -7.00 -3.71 -34.91
CA GLY A 268 -8.17 -3.39 -34.11
C GLY A 268 -7.88 -3.32 -32.60
N ASP A 269 -6.64 -3.00 -32.24
CA ASP A 269 -6.21 -2.89 -30.86
C ASP A 269 -6.73 -1.61 -30.20
N VAL A 270 -7.03 -1.72 -28.94
CA VAL A 270 -7.63 -0.63 -28.19
C VAL A 270 -6.57 0.40 -27.79
N LYS A 271 -6.91 1.67 -27.88
CA LYS A 271 -6.03 2.84 -27.69
C LYS A 271 -5.15 2.80 -26.43
N TYR A 272 -5.63 2.17 -25.38
CA TYR A 272 -4.94 2.08 -24.09
C TYR A 272 -3.97 0.90 -23.99
N HIS A 273 -3.86 0.03 -25.02
CA HIS A 273 -2.88 -1.06 -25.07
C HIS A 273 -1.61 -0.69 -25.82
N LEU A 274 -1.59 0.44 -26.50
CA LEU A 274 -0.41 0.87 -27.25
C LEU A 274 0.81 1.01 -26.33
N GLY A 275 1.93 0.43 -26.79
CA GLY A 275 3.23 0.58 -26.15
C GLY A 275 3.78 2.00 -26.30
N PHE A 276 4.68 2.37 -25.42
CA PHE A 276 5.39 3.65 -25.48
C PHE A 276 6.80 3.50 -24.91
N SER A 277 7.75 4.17 -25.52
CA SER A 277 9.13 4.22 -25.03
C SER A 277 9.63 5.65 -24.99
N SER A 278 10.42 5.98 -23.99
CA SER A 278 11.01 7.30 -23.85
C SER A 278 12.28 7.25 -23.01
N ASN A 279 13.10 8.30 -23.15
CA ASN A 279 14.25 8.53 -22.28
C ASN A 279 13.85 9.53 -21.20
N ILE A 280 13.93 9.11 -19.94
CA ILE A 280 13.64 9.93 -18.77
C ILE A 280 14.96 10.46 -18.21
N SER A 281 15.05 11.77 -18.02
CA SER A 281 16.20 12.39 -17.35
C SER A 281 16.02 12.25 -15.84
N THR A 282 16.98 11.61 -15.18
CA THR A 282 17.08 11.51 -13.72
C THR A 282 18.19 12.42 -13.21
N THR A 283 18.37 12.51 -11.91
CA THR A 283 19.44 13.33 -11.31
C THR A 283 20.83 12.86 -11.70
N LYS A 284 21.02 11.57 -11.99
CA LYS A 284 22.33 11.00 -12.30
C LYS A 284 22.59 10.87 -13.80
N TRP A 285 21.60 10.37 -14.58
CA TRP A 285 21.70 10.21 -16.05
C TRP A 285 20.33 9.99 -16.68
N ARG A 286 20.34 9.60 -17.98
CA ARG A 286 19.11 9.25 -18.69
C ARG A 286 18.83 7.76 -18.58
N CYS A 287 17.64 7.42 -18.13
CA CYS A 287 17.14 6.05 -18.11
C CYS A 287 16.11 5.85 -19.26
N SER A 288 16.27 4.79 -20.03
CA SER A 288 15.28 4.41 -21.06
C SER A 288 14.14 3.64 -20.41
N CYS A 289 12.92 4.08 -20.62
CA CYS A 289 11.73 3.44 -20.09
C CYS A 289 10.83 2.95 -21.22
N LEU A 290 10.39 1.70 -21.11
CA LEU A 290 9.60 0.99 -22.10
C LEU A 290 8.34 0.43 -21.45
N THR A 291 7.20 0.47 -22.17
CA THR A 291 5.98 -0.25 -21.75
C THR A 291 5.65 -1.36 -22.71
N TYR A 292 5.34 -2.52 -22.17
CA TYR A 292 4.75 -3.66 -22.88
C TYR A 292 3.41 -4.01 -22.27
N GLU A 293 2.58 -4.64 -23.07
CA GLU A 293 1.33 -5.23 -22.63
C GLU A 293 1.59 -6.61 -21.99
#